data_e5b1666ab3bcfddfa45fabb4fb797ec0
#
_entry.id   e5b1666ab3bcfddfa45fabb4fb797ec0
#
_cell.length_a   1.000
_cell.length_b   1.000
_cell.length_c   1.000
_cell.angle_alpha   90.00
_cell.angle_beta   90.00
_cell.angle_gamma   90.00
#
_symmetry.space_group_name_H-M   'P 1'
#
loop_
_entity.id
_entity.type
_entity.pdbx_description
1 polymer ?
#
loop_
_entity_poly.entity_id
_entity_poly.type
_entity_poly.pdbx_seq_one_letter_code
_entity_poly.pdbx_strand_id
1 'polypeptide(L)'
;MTMTGVDRYFEALSGVLEEIRLKEAASIERVGRLAAETISKKGMLHVYDTGHMLTSEMMGRAGGLLAWSPLSFSFGVNNPGRHRDREAKPAPKDFAELIALALARSNVREGDIVFVGSVSGKTPNPVEMALQAKAKGATVIGLTSVEHSRVLEGEHPSGKRLFEVADIVLDNHAPPGDAMIEVPGFERRVCPASGMAAAAIMWAVNCVAVQALAEMGIAPAVYSSVNLPGGPEDVRATEELYASRGY
;
A
#
# COMPACT_ATOMS: atom_id res chain seq x y z
N MET A 1 11.57 -14.99 -35.06
CA MET A 1 12.38 -15.24 -33.85
C MET A 1 11.47 -15.68 -32.73
N THR A 2 11.81 -16.70 -32.00
CA THR A 2 11.01 -17.15 -30.84
C THR A 2 11.20 -16.15 -29.70
N MET A 3 10.12 -15.61 -29.15
CA MET A 3 10.14 -14.67 -28.03
C MET A 3 10.88 -15.28 -26.82
N THR A 4 11.86 -14.58 -26.29
CA THR A 4 12.64 -15.03 -25.11
C THR A 4 11.83 -14.87 -23.81
N GLY A 5 12.28 -15.47 -22.70
CA GLY A 5 11.66 -15.24 -21.39
C GLY A 5 11.77 -13.79 -20.93
N VAL A 6 12.85 -13.10 -21.31
CA VAL A 6 13.05 -11.68 -21.03
C VAL A 6 12.00 -10.83 -21.77
N ASP A 7 11.83 -11.08 -23.09
CA ASP A 7 10.85 -10.33 -23.90
C ASP A 7 9.43 -10.51 -23.34
N ARG A 8 9.04 -11.76 -23.01
CA ARG A 8 7.71 -12.06 -22.42
C ARG A 8 7.46 -11.30 -21.12
N TYR A 9 8.47 -11.24 -20.25
CA TYR A 9 8.34 -10.56 -18.97
C TYR A 9 8.11 -9.05 -19.16
N PHE A 10 8.97 -8.41 -19.93
CA PHE A 10 8.88 -6.96 -20.14
C PHE A 10 7.64 -6.56 -20.94
N GLU A 11 7.23 -7.37 -21.91
CA GLU A 11 5.98 -7.12 -22.65
C GLU A 11 4.76 -7.20 -21.72
N ALA A 12 4.64 -8.26 -20.91
CA ALA A 12 3.54 -8.42 -19.98
C ALA A 12 3.52 -7.31 -18.92
N LEU A 13 4.68 -6.98 -18.31
CA LEU A 13 4.75 -5.90 -17.34
C LEU A 13 4.41 -4.55 -17.94
N SER A 14 4.90 -4.26 -19.16
CA SER A 14 4.58 -3.03 -19.88
C SER A 14 3.08 -2.94 -20.17
N GLY A 15 2.43 -4.05 -20.47
CA GLY A 15 0.98 -4.12 -20.65
C GLY A 15 0.22 -3.72 -19.40
N VAL A 16 0.60 -4.25 -18.24
CA VAL A 16 0.00 -3.91 -16.95
C VAL A 16 0.21 -2.43 -16.61
N LEU A 17 1.43 -1.91 -16.81
CA LEU A 17 1.73 -0.49 -16.53
C LEU A 17 0.97 0.45 -17.45
N GLU A 18 0.82 0.08 -18.72
CA GLU A 18 0.02 0.88 -19.67
C GLU A 18 -1.47 0.83 -19.33
N GLU A 19 -1.99 -0.30 -18.89
CA GLU A 19 -3.37 -0.42 -18.43
C GLU A 19 -3.63 0.48 -17.21
N ILE A 20 -2.73 0.48 -16.22
CA ILE A 20 -2.76 1.41 -15.10
C ILE A 20 -2.75 2.86 -15.59
N ARG A 21 -1.84 3.22 -16.49
CA ARG A 21 -1.73 4.57 -17.02
C ARG A 21 -3.02 5.03 -17.69
N LEU A 22 -3.68 4.15 -18.43
CA LEU A 22 -4.92 4.48 -19.17
C LEU A 22 -6.16 4.50 -18.30
N LYS A 23 -6.26 3.59 -17.33
CA LYS A 23 -7.49 3.39 -16.55
C LYS A 23 -7.47 4.07 -15.18
N GLU A 24 -6.30 4.16 -14.56
CA GLU A 24 -6.18 4.68 -13.20
C GLU A 24 -5.67 6.14 -13.12
N ALA A 25 -5.32 6.77 -14.23
CA ALA A 25 -4.78 8.13 -14.24
C ALA A 25 -5.65 9.12 -13.44
N ALA A 26 -6.96 9.08 -13.62
CA ALA A 26 -7.89 9.97 -12.90
C ALA A 26 -7.96 9.65 -11.39
N SER A 27 -7.95 8.37 -11.02
CA SER A 27 -7.94 7.92 -9.62
C SER A 27 -6.64 8.30 -8.95
N ILE A 28 -5.51 8.09 -9.62
CA ILE A 28 -4.16 8.46 -9.13
C ILE A 28 -4.06 9.97 -8.92
N GLU A 29 -4.49 10.77 -9.90
CA GLU A 29 -4.52 12.24 -9.79
C GLU A 29 -5.36 12.69 -8.59
N ARG A 30 -6.57 12.13 -8.46
CA ARG A 30 -7.46 12.42 -7.32
C ARG A 30 -6.81 12.09 -5.98
N VAL A 31 -6.20 10.91 -5.85
CA VAL A 31 -5.56 10.46 -4.60
C VAL A 31 -4.32 11.29 -4.29
N GLY A 32 -3.50 11.63 -5.29
CA GLY A 32 -2.33 12.48 -5.10
C GLY A 32 -2.69 13.89 -4.63
N ARG A 33 -3.72 14.51 -5.20
CA ARG A 33 -4.22 15.79 -4.74
C ARG A 33 -4.79 15.74 -3.33
N LEU A 34 -5.55 14.68 -3.02
CA LEU A 34 -6.06 14.46 -1.67
C LEU A 34 -4.92 14.28 -0.66
N ALA A 35 -3.85 13.57 -1.04
CA ALA A 35 -2.65 13.43 -0.22
C ALA A 35 -2.00 14.81 0.06
N ALA A 36 -1.87 15.66 -0.95
CA ALA A 36 -1.35 17.02 -0.80
C ALA A 36 -2.22 17.86 0.15
N GLU A 37 -3.54 17.81 -0.01
CA GLU A 37 -4.47 18.50 0.88
C GLU A 37 -4.36 18.00 2.33
N THR A 38 -4.23 16.68 2.52
CA THR A 38 -4.03 16.07 3.84
C THR A 38 -2.73 16.59 4.48
N ILE A 39 -1.63 16.55 3.74
CA ILE A 39 -0.32 17.03 4.21
C ILE A 39 -0.38 18.53 4.51
N SER A 40 -1.03 19.36 3.68
CA SER A 40 -1.16 20.81 3.90
C SER A 40 -1.88 21.15 5.21
N LYS A 41 -2.72 20.24 5.68
CA LYS A 41 -3.44 20.32 6.97
C LYS A 41 -2.71 19.60 8.11
N LYS A 42 -1.44 19.22 7.89
CA LYS A 42 -0.60 18.46 8.84
C LYS A 42 -1.14 17.04 9.15
N GLY A 43 -1.89 16.47 8.24
CA GLY A 43 -2.28 15.06 8.28
C GLY A 43 -1.19 14.15 7.74
N MET A 44 -1.35 12.87 7.98
CA MET A 44 -0.39 11.82 7.62
C MET A 44 -0.94 10.85 6.60
N LEU A 45 -0.02 10.21 5.86
CA LEU A 45 -0.31 9.17 4.89
C LEU A 45 0.14 7.82 5.46
N HIS A 46 -0.77 7.07 6.05
CA HIS A 46 -0.46 5.77 6.63
C HIS A 46 -0.55 4.66 5.58
N VAL A 47 0.38 3.71 5.64
CA VAL A 47 0.41 2.55 4.74
C VAL A 47 0.32 1.27 5.56
N TYR A 48 -0.78 0.55 5.40
CA TYR A 48 -1.00 -0.80 5.91
C TYR A 48 -0.99 -1.79 4.75
N ASP A 49 -0.08 -2.73 4.77
CA ASP A 49 0.09 -3.72 3.71
C ASP A 49 0.12 -5.12 4.31
N THR A 50 -0.73 -6.00 3.81
CA THR A 50 -0.79 -7.40 4.23
C THR A 50 0.23 -8.29 3.53
N GLY A 51 0.98 -7.72 2.60
CA GLY A 51 1.95 -8.43 1.78
C GLY A 51 3.36 -7.87 1.93
N HIS A 52 4.04 -7.79 0.82
CA HIS A 52 5.45 -7.47 0.69
C HIS A 52 5.66 -6.30 -0.29
N MET A 53 4.63 -5.50 -0.53
CA MET A 53 4.62 -4.61 -1.70
C MET A 53 4.96 -3.16 -1.39
N LEU A 54 4.35 -2.56 -0.37
CA LEU A 54 4.33 -1.11 -0.26
C LEU A 54 5.23 -0.54 0.82
N THR A 55 5.23 -1.13 2.00
CA THR A 55 5.89 -0.50 3.16
C THR A 55 7.39 -0.35 2.95
N SER A 56 8.07 -1.36 2.41
CA SER A 56 9.52 -1.28 2.16
C SER A 56 9.88 -0.39 0.96
N GLU A 57 8.98 -0.23 0.00
CA GLU A 57 9.23 0.60 -1.19
C GLU A 57 8.98 2.08 -0.94
N MET A 58 7.98 2.44 -0.14
CA MET A 58 7.60 3.83 0.09
C MET A 58 8.37 4.53 1.20
N MET A 59 8.95 3.77 2.16
CA MET A 59 9.54 4.36 3.36
C MET A 59 11.02 4.69 3.18
N GLY A 60 11.40 5.94 3.49
CA GLY A 60 12.81 6.37 3.56
C GLY A 60 13.57 6.30 2.25
N ARG A 61 12.89 6.34 1.10
CA ARG A 61 13.51 6.31 -0.22
C ARG A 61 13.76 7.71 -0.75
N ALA A 62 14.91 7.91 -1.40
CA ALA A 62 15.19 9.15 -2.12
C ALA A 62 14.09 9.46 -3.14
N GLY A 63 13.57 10.67 -3.13
CA GLY A 63 12.42 11.10 -3.94
C GLY A 63 11.06 10.86 -3.29
N GLY A 64 10.99 10.18 -2.15
CA GLY A 64 9.75 9.94 -1.41
C GLY A 64 9.45 11.05 -0.39
N LEU A 65 8.15 11.32 -0.18
CA LEU A 65 7.69 12.24 0.86
C LEU A 65 7.94 11.68 2.26
N LEU A 66 8.37 12.53 3.20
CA LEU A 66 8.48 12.17 4.61
C LEU A 66 7.12 11.90 5.27
N ALA A 67 6.04 12.39 4.69
CA ALA A 67 4.68 12.18 5.18
C ALA A 67 4.18 10.73 5.11
N TRP A 68 4.87 9.85 4.39
CA TRP A 68 4.56 8.42 4.39
C TRP A 68 4.92 7.78 5.74
N SER A 69 3.97 7.06 6.34
CA SER A 69 4.13 6.41 7.65
C SER A 69 3.71 4.94 7.59
N PRO A 70 4.57 3.98 7.96
CA PRO A 70 4.17 2.59 8.00
C PRO A 70 3.18 2.36 9.14
N LEU A 71 2.09 1.66 8.85
CA LEU A 71 1.14 1.18 9.85
C LEU A 71 1.27 -0.33 9.96
N SER A 72 2.00 -0.79 10.94
CA SER A 72 2.23 -2.21 11.19
C SER A 72 2.06 -2.56 12.66
N PHE A 73 1.59 -3.77 12.92
CA PHE A 73 1.51 -4.32 14.27
C PHE A 73 1.74 -5.81 14.23
N SER A 74 2.18 -6.37 15.36
CA SER A 74 2.35 -7.81 15.54
C SER A 74 1.81 -8.23 16.88
N PHE A 75 1.22 -9.43 16.91
CA PHE A 75 0.79 -10.07 18.14
C PHE A 75 1.46 -11.44 18.24
N GLY A 76 2.16 -11.68 19.34
CA GLY A 76 2.84 -12.94 19.59
C GLY A 76 2.60 -13.43 21.03
N VAL A 77 2.33 -14.72 21.16
CA VAL A 77 2.25 -15.38 22.48
C VAL A 77 3.42 -16.35 22.61
N ASN A 78 4.28 -16.10 23.56
CA ASN A 78 5.37 -17.01 23.92
C ASN A 78 4.96 -17.78 25.19
N ASN A 79 4.46 -18.99 25.00
CA ASN A 79 4.08 -19.89 26.11
C ASN A 79 4.60 -21.31 25.83
N PRO A 80 5.93 -21.55 25.99
CA PRO A 80 6.53 -22.87 25.74
C PRO A 80 6.13 -23.86 26.84
N GLY A 81 5.20 -24.77 26.53
CA GLY A 81 4.89 -25.94 27.34
C GLY A 81 5.90 -27.07 27.07
N ARG A 82 6.65 -27.54 28.09
CA ARG A 82 7.66 -28.61 27.91
C ARG A 82 7.06 -30.02 27.84
N HIS A 83 5.84 -30.23 28.32
CA HIS A 83 5.22 -31.55 28.47
C HIS A 83 3.81 -31.66 27.86
N ARG A 84 3.49 -30.76 26.91
CA ARG A 84 2.20 -30.83 26.19
C ARG A 84 2.48 -30.91 24.71
N ASP A 85 1.74 -31.77 24.02
CA ASP A 85 1.75 -31.78 22.56
C ASP A 85 1.32 -30.42 22.03
N ARG A 86 2.07 -29.93 21.04
CA ARG A 86 1.71 -28.70 20.36
C ARG A 86 0.60 -29.02 19.35
N GLU A 87 -0.63 -28.92 19.78
CA GLU A 87 -1.72 -28.83 18.81
C GLU A 87 -1.59 -27.52 18.02
N ALA A 88 -1.48 -27.63 16.72
CA ALA A 88 -1.57 -26.49 15.82
C ALA A 88 -2.99 -25.92 15.94
N LYS A 89 -3.15 -24.85 16.69
CA LYS A 89 -4.43 -24.13 16.74
C LYS A 89 -4.59 -23.33 15.45
N PRO A 90 -5.77 -23.41 14.80
CA PRO A 90 -6.04 -22.55 13.65
C PRO A 90 -5.89 -21.08 14.07
N ALA A 91 -5.37 -20.25 13.16
CA ALA A 91 -5.33 -18.82 13.38
C ALA A 91 -6.75 -18.31 13.68
N PRO A 92 -6.92 -17.37 14.63
CA PRO A 92 -8.21 -16.76 14.85
C PRO A 92 -8.74 -16.17 13.55
N LYS A 93 -10.01 -16.40 13.25
CA LYS A 93 -10.65 -15.86 12.03
C LYS A 93 -11.06 -14.39 12.20
N ASP A 94 -11.14 -13.93 13.43
CA ASP A 94 -11.53 -12.57 13.78
C ASP A 94 -10.37 -11.85 14.44
N PHE A 95 -9.89 -10.79 13.77
CA PHE A 95 -8.84 -9.91 14.24
C PHE A 95 -9.36 -8.49 14.55
N ALA A 96 -10.68 -8.29 14.55
CA ALA A 96 -11.28 -6.96 14.71
C ALA A 96 -10.80 -6.26 15.98
N GLU A 97 -10.76 -6.96 17.11
CA GLU A 97 -10.28 -6.40 18.38
C GLU A 97 -8.80 -6.04 18.35
N LEU A 98 -7.96 -6.85 17.67
CA LEU A 98 -6.53 -6.56 17.53
C LEU A 98 -6.30 -5.35 16.62
N ILE A 99 -7.05 -5.23 15.55
CA ILE A 99 -6.98 -4.08 14.65
C ILE A 99 -7.49 -2.82 15.34
N ALA A 100 -8.60 -2.90 16.08
CA ALA A 100 -9.11 -1.81 16.91
C ALA A 100 -8.07 -1.33 17.92
N LEU A 101 -7.41 -2.27 18.62
CA LEU A 101 -6.33 -1.95 19.57
C LEU A 101 -5.12 -1.33 18.86
N ALA A 102 -4.70 -1.87 17.72
CA ALA A 102 -3.59 -1.33 16.94
C ALA A 102 -3.88 0.12 16.50
N LEU A 103 -5.08 0.38 15.96
CA LEU A 103 -5.50 1.72 15.57
C LEU A 103 -5.67 2.66 16.76
N ALA A 104 -6.17 2.19 17.90
CA ALA A 104 -6.26 2.99 19.12
C ALA A 104 -4.87 3.44 19.64
N ARG A 105 -3.84 2.63 19.40
CA ARG A 105 -2.44 2.90 19.79
C ARG A 105 -1.62 3.58 18.68
N SER A 106 -2.15 3.69 17.47
CA SER A 106 -1.50 4.33 16.34
C SER A 106 -1.65 5.84 16.36
N ASN A 107 -0.94 6.51 15.45
CA ASN A 107 -1.09 7.94 15.19
C ASN A 107 -2.19 8.28 14.18
N VAL A 108 -2.97 7.29 13.73
CA VAL A 108 -4.08 7.55 12.78
C VAL A 108 -5.15 8.40 13.43
N ARG A 109 -5.52 9.51 12.78
CA ARG A 109 -6.49 10.50 13.25
C ARG A 109 -7.52 10.80 12.17
N GLU A 110 -8.57 11.48 12.57
CA GLU A 110 -9.52 12.10 11.63
C GLU A 110 -8.80 13.03 10.65
N GLY A 111 -9.14 12.93 9.37
CA GLY A 111 -8.53 13.69 8.29
C GLY A 111 -7.25 13.11 7.70
N ASP A 112 -6.68 12.05 8.29
CA ASP A 112 -5.57 11.30 7.71
C ASP A 112 -6.02 10.42 6.53
N ILE A 113 -5.06 9.92 5.77
CA ILE A 113 -5.28 8.90 4.75
C ILE A 113 -4.65 7.58 5.21
N VAL A 114 -5.40 6.48 5.06
CA VAL A 114 -4.89 5.12 5.26
C VAL A 114 -4.94 4.36 3.94
N PHE A 115 -3.77 4.08 3.38
CA PHE A 115 -3.62 3.19 2.24
C PHE A 115 -3.61 1.75 2.75
N VAL A 116 -4.51 0.94 2.24
CA VAL A 116 -4.62 -0.49 2.58
C VAL A 116 -4.29 -1.31 1.35
N GLY A 117 -3.15 -2.01 1.39
CA GLY A 117 -2.67 -2.88 0.30
C GLY A 117 -3.04 -4.34 0.52
N SER A 118 -3.72 -4.95 -0.45
CA SER A 118 -4.00 -6.39 -0.48
C SER A 118 -4.45 -6.81 -1.88
N VAL A 119 -3.69 -7.68 -2.55
CA VAL A 119 -3.97 -8.07 -3.94
C VAL A 119 -5.36 -8.69 -4.08
N SER A 120 -5.68 -9.70 -3.29
CA SER A 120 -7.01 -10.33 -3.31
C SER A 120 -8.09 -9.53 -2.58
N GLY A 121 -7.69 -8.71 -1.61
CA GLY A 121 -8.61 -7.93 -0.78
C GLY A 121 -9.67 -8.74 -0.03
N LYS A 122 -9.60 -10.09 -0.02
CA LYS A 122 -10.65 -10.97 0.50
C LYS A 122 -10.53 -11.30 1.97
N THR A 123 -9.30 -11.26 2.51
CA THR A 123 -9.02 -11.69 3.89
C THR A 123 -9.57 -10.71 4.92
N PRO A 124 -9.86 -11.15 6.16
CA PRO A 124 -10.47 -10.29 7.19
C PRO A 124 -9.66 -9.04 7.51
N ASN A 125 -8.33 -9.15 7.62
CA ASN A 125 -7.49 -8.07 8.13
C ASN A 125 -7.53 -6.77 7.29
N PRO A 126 -7.35 -6.77 5.95
CA PRO A 126 -7.42 -5.53 5.18
C PRO A 126 -8.83 -4.93 5.17
N VAL A 127 -9.87 -5.76 5.20
CA VAL A 127 -11.26 -5.29 5.25
C VAL A 127 -11.54 -4.62 6.59
N GLU A 128 -11.18 -5.27 7.68
CA GLU A 128 -11.36 -4.74 9.03
C GLU A 128 -10.52 -3.47 9.25
N MET A 129 -9.27 -3.44 8.79
CA MET A 129 -8.43 -2.24 8.82
C MET A 129 -9.11 -1.06 8.10
N ALA A 130 -9.66 -1.30 6.92
CA ALA A 130 -10.38 -0.27 6.17
C ALA A 130 -11.61 0.24 6.94
N LEU A 131 -12.43 -0.66 7.48
CA LEU A 131 -13.64 -0.28 8.24
C LEU A 131 -13.29 0.50 9.51
N GLN A 132 -12.30 0.06 10.27
CA GLN A 132 -11.89 0.69 11.53
C GLN A 132 -11.20 2.04 11.28
N ALA A 133 -10.38 2.17 10.24
CA ALA A 133 -9.78 3.45 9.86
C ALA A 133 -10.84 4.49 9.47
N LYS A 134 -11.85 4.07 8.69
CA LYS A 134 -13.01 4.94 8.36
C LYS A 134 -13.78 5.34 9.61
N ALA A 135 -14.00 4.44 10.55
CA ALA A 135 -14.66 4.74 11.81
C ALA A 135 -13.90 5.78 12.65
N LYS A 136 -12.57 5.91 12.47
CA LYS A 136 -11.75 6.97 13.08
C LYS A 136 -11.77 8.30 12.30
N GLY A 137 -12.49 8.39 11.18
CA GLY A 137 -12.56 9.58 10.34
C GLY A 137 -11.40 9.72 9.33
N ALA A 138 -10.60 8.67 9.13
CA ALA A 138 -9.60 8.65 8.07
C ALA A 138 -10.23 8.29 6.72
N THR A 139 -9.67 8.82 5.63
CA THR A 139 -10.01 8.39 4.28
C THR A 139 -9.24 7.14 3.93
N VAL A 140 -9.91 6.10 3.46
CA VAL A 140 -9.30 4.82 3.10
C VAL A 140 -9.11 4.66 1.61
N ILE A 141 -7.87 4.44 1.20
CA ILE A 141 -7.50 4.12 -0.18
C ILE A 141 -7.18 2.64 -0.25
N GLY A 142 -7.99 1.87 -0.98
CA GLY A 142 -7.76 0.44 -1.21
C GLY A 142 -6.89 0.22 -2.44
N LEU A 143 -5.73 -0.40 -2.28
CA LEU A 143 -4.86 -0.82 -3.38
C LEU A 143 -4.96 -2.32 -3.56
N THR A 144 -5.59 -2.77 -4.64
CA THR A 144 -5.96 -4.17 -4.83
C THR A 144 -6.07 -4.51 -6.32
N SER A 145 -6.10 -5.79 -6.69
CA SER A 145 -6.55 -6.19 -8.01
C SER A 145 -8.06 -6.41 -7.98
N VAL A 146 -8.82 -5.55 -8.62
CA VAL A 146 -10.29 -5.65 -8.64
C VAL A 146 -10.73 -6.89 -9.41
N GLU A 147 -10.08 -7.21 -10.53
CA GLU A 147 -10.39 -8.41 -11.31
C GLU A 147 -10.15 -9.69 -10.50
N HIS A 148 -8.96 -9.81 -9.89
CA HIS A 148 -8.65 -10.96 -9.03
C HIS A 148 -9.59 -11.04 -7.82
N SER A 149 -9.87 -9.92 -7.18
CA SER A 149 -10.73 -9.86 -5.99
C SER A 149 -12.18 -10.27 -6.31
N ARG A 150 -12.71 -9.89 -7.47
CA ARG A 150 -14.10 -10.19 -7.86
C ARG A 150 -14.42 -11.68 -8.01
N VAL A 151 -13.45 -12.50 -8.38
CA VAL A 151 -13.65 -13.95 -8.54
C VAL A 151 -13.50 -14.71 -7.21
N LEU A 152 -13.24 -14.01 -6.12
CA LEU A 152 -13.06 -14.60 -4.79
C LEU A 152 -14.21 -14.23 -3.86
N GLU A 153 -14.55 -15.13 -2.94
CA GLU A 153 -15.48 -14.83 -1.86
C GLU A 153 -14.77 -14.05 -0.74
N GLY A 154 -15.44 -13.05 -0.17
CA GLY A 154 -14.95 -12.31 0.99
C GLY A 154 -14.96 -13.18 2.25
N GLU A 155 -13.83 -13.25 2.94
CA GLU A 155 -13.67 -14.04 4.18
C GLU A 155 -13.98 -13.23 5.44
N HIS A 156 -14.17 -11.92 5.32
CA HIS A 156 -14.58 -11.06 6.42
C HIS A 156 -16.02 -11.37 6.85
N PRO A 157 -16.40 -11.27 8.14
CA PRO A 157 -17.79 -11.53 8.61
C PRO A 157 -18.88 -10.76 7.87
N SER A 158 -18.56 -9.59 7.31
CA SER A 158 -19.50 -8.84 6.46
C SER A 158 -19.68 -9.42 5.06
N GLY A 159 -18.91 -10.42 4.65
CA GLY A 159 -18.86 -10.95 3.29
C GLY A 159 -18.22 -10.01 2.25
N LYS A 160 -17.75 -8.83 2.66
CA LYS A 160 -17.16 -7.82 1.77
C LYS A 160 -15.67 -8.04 1.57
N ARG A 161 -15.18 -7.47 0.47
CA ARG A 161 -13.76 -7.40 0.11
C ARG A 161 -13.27 -5.95 0.20
N LEU A 162 -11.97 -5.74 0.17
CA LEU A 162 -11.36 -4.42 0.35
C LEU A 162 -11.92 -3.38 -0.62
N PHE A 163 -12.06 -3.70 -1.90
CA PHE A 163 -12.56 -2.75 -2.90
C PHE A 163 -14.03 -2.33 -2.69
N GLU A 164 -14.79 -3.08 -1.87
CA GLU A 164 -16.19 -2.78 -1.56
C GLU A 164 -16.34 -1.92 -0.29
N VAL A 165 -15.26 -1.72 0.46
CA VAL A 165 -15.28 -0.94 1.70
C VAL A 165 -14.38 0.29 1.67
N ALA A 166 -13.38 0.35 0.79
CA ALA A 166 -12.54 1.52 0.61
C ALA A 166 -13.32 2.72 0.06
N ASP A 167 -12.88 3.94 0.39
CA ASP A 167 -13.48 5.18 -0.14
C ASP A 167 -13.05 5.46 -1.57
N ILE A 168 -11.82 5.12 -1.89
CA ILE A 168 -11.26 5.18 -3.25
C ILE A 168 -10.49 3.88 -3.47
N VAL A 169 -10.63 3.31 -4.66
CA VAL A 169 -9.89 2.12 -5.08
C VAL A 169 -8.86 2.54 -6.13
N LEU A 170 -7.64 2.05 -5.96
CA LEU A 170 -6.58 2.05 -6.96
C LEU A 170 -6.41 0.60 -7.42
N ASP A 171 -6.83 0.32 -8.65
CA ASP A 171 -6.72 -1.03 -9.22
C ASP A 171 -5.30 -1.24 -9.77
N ASN A 172 -4.62 -2.26 -9.30
CA ASN A 172 -3.28 -2.58 -9.78
C ASN A 172 -3.28 -3.46 -11.04
N HIS A 173 -4.46 -3.84 -11.54
CA HIS A 173 -4.66 -4.64 -12.74
C HIS A 173 -3.84 -5.94 -12.79
N ALA A 174 -3.40 -6.48 -11.63
CA ALA A 174 -2.78 -7.79 -11.60
C ALA A 174 -3.81 -8.86 -12.02
N PRO A 175 -3.43 -9.82 -12.88
CA PRO A 175 -4.36 -10.84 -13.34
C PRO A 175 -4.81 -11.76 -12.20
N PRO A 176 -5.94 -12.49 -12.36
CA PRO A 176 -6.34 -13.52 -11.42
C PRO A 176 -5.21 -14.52 -11.15
N GLY A 177 -4.86 -14.70 -9.84
CA GLY A 177 -3.70 -15.49 -9.43
C GLY A 177 -2.36 -14.75 -9.46
N ASP A 178 -2.36 -13.45 -9.83
CA ASP A 178 -1.20 -12.55 -9.81
C ASP A 178 -0.08 -12.83 -10.84
N ALA A 179 0.12 -14.08 -11.22
CA ALA A 179 1.20 -14.48 -12.14
C ALA A 179 0.87 -14.16 -13.60
N MET A 180 1.77 -13.44 -14.30
CA MET A 180 1.53 -12.93 -15.65
C MET A 180 1.88 -13.90 -16.78
N ILE A 181 2.94 -14.71 -16.59
CA ILE A 181 3.65 -15.35 -17.69
C ILE A 181 3.35 -16.83 -17.80
N GLU A 182 2.92 -17.27 -18.98
CA GLU A 182 2.88 -18.69 -19.35
C GLU A 182 4.22 -19.08 -19.98
N VAL A 183 4.81 -20.18 -19.48
CA VAL A 183 6.08 -20.71 -20.00
C VAL A 183 5.77 -22.01 -20.74
N PRO A 184 6.15 -22.15 -22.02
CA PRO A 184 5.93 -23.39 -22.77
C PRO A 184 6.52 -24.60 -22.07
N GLY A 185 5.71 -25.65 -21.89
CA GLY A 185 6.12 -26.85 -21.19
C GLY A 185 6.09 -26.78 -19.67
N PHE A 186 5.58 -25.70 -19.09
CA PHE A 186 5.38 -25.56 -17.65
C PHE A 186 3.92 -25.18 -17.35
N GLU A 187 3.30 -25.91 -16.41
CA GLU A 187 1.84 -25.81 -16.20
C GLU A 187 1.38 -24.56 -15.45
N ARG A 188 2.29 -23.92 -14.68
CA ARG A 188 1.94 -22.79 -13.85
C ARG A 188 2.41 -21.49 -14.47
N ARG A 189 1.64 -20.44 -14.31
CA ARG A 189 2.12 -19.08 -14.58
C ARG A 189 3.17 -18.67 -13.57
N VAL A 190 4.09 -17.80 -13.99
CA VAL A 190 5.17 -17.25 -13.18
C VAL A 190 5.19 -15.73 -13.24
N CYS A 191 6.01 -15.09 -12.42
CA CYS A 191 6.21 -13.64 -12.37
C CYS A 191 4.95 -12.87 -11.95
N PRO A 192 4.82 -12.53 -10.65
CA PRO A 192 3.69 -11.76 -10.15
C PRO A 192 3.74 -10.30 -10.64
N ALA A 193 2.57 -9.74 -10.95
CA ALA A 193 2.41 -8.35 -11.40
C ALA A 193 2.28 -7.36 -10.24
N SER A 194 1.60 -7.77 -9.17
CA SER A 194 1.03 -6.88 -8.15
C SER A 194 2.04 -5.96 -7.47
N GLY A 195 3.24 -6.46 -7.18
CA GLY A 195 4.27 -5.67 -6.50
C GLY A 195 4.76 -4.48 -7.34
N MET A 196 5.11 -4.75 -8.60
CA MET A 196 5.57 -3.69 -9.53
C MET A 196 4.46 -2.71 -9.85
N ALA A 197 3.25 -3.22 -10.08
CA ALA A 197 2.06 -2.41 -10.35
C ALA A 197 1.72 -1.49 -9.16
N ALA A 198 1.72 -2.03 -7.96
CA ALA A 198 1.46 -1.26 -6.75
C ALA A 198 2.51 -0.17 -6.53
N ALA A 199 3.79 -0.49 -6.71
CA ALA A 199 4.87 0.48 -6.60
C ALA A 199 4.72 1.60 -7.64
N ALA A 200 4.41 1.27 -8.89
CA ALA A 200 4.19 2.26 -9.95
C ALA A 200 3.03 3.22 -9.61
N ILE A 201 1.90 2.70 -9.14
CA ILE A 201 0.75 3.50 -8.71
C ILE A 201 1.14 4.44 -7.57
N MET A 202 1.78 3.92 -6.54
CA MET A 202 2.12 4.71 -5.35
C MET A 202 3.17 5.78 -5.63
N TRP A 203 4.15 5.50 -6.51
CA TRP A 203 5.09 6.53 -6.95
C TRP A 203 4.43 7.58 -7.84
N ALA A 204 3.43 7.22 -8.64
CA ALA A 204 2.64 8.19 -9.39
C ALA A 204 1.79 9.06 -8.44
N VAL A 205 1.16 8.50 -7.41
CA VAL A 205 0.48 9.25 -6.34
C VAL A 205 1.44 10.21 -5.64
N ASN A 206 2.65 9.75 -5.28
CA ASN A 206 3.68 10.59 -4.68
C ASN A 206 4.07 11.78 -5.59
N CYS A 207 4.25 11.52 -6.88
CA CYS A 207 4.58 12.55 -7.87
C CYS A 207 3.48 13.63 -7.93
N VAL A 208 2.21 13.22 -8.04
CA VAL A 208 1.07 14.14 -8.06
C VAL A 208 0.96 14.91 -6.74
N ALA A 209 1.19 14.27 -5.60
CA ALA A 209 1.14 14.92 -4.29
C ALA A 209 2.22 16.01 -4.17
N VAL A 210 3.45 15.73 -4.59
CA VAL A 210 4.55 16.71 -4.61
C VAL A 210 4.21 17.88 -5.53
N GLN A 211 3.71 17.62 -6.73
CA GLN A 211 3.30 18.65 -7.67
C GLN A 211 2.17 19.53 -7.07
N ALA A 212 1.15 18.92 -6.51
CA ALA A 212 0.02 19.65 -5.93
C ALA A 212 0.44 20.50 -4.71
N LEU A 213 1.35 20.02 -3.86
CA LEU A 213 1.94 20.82 -2.78
C LEU A 213 2.69 22.02 -3.32
N ALA A 214 3.50 21.85 -4.36
CA ALA A 214 4.20 22.96 -5.01
C ALA A 214 3.23 23.99 -5.61
N GLU A 215 2.14 23.55 -6.24
CA GLU A 215 1.06 24.42 -6.74
C GLU A 215 0.39 25.22 -5.60
N MET A 216 0.31 24.65 -4.39
CA MET A 216 -0.18 25.35 -3.19
C MET A 216 0.86 26.30 -2.56
N GLY A 217 2.06 26.39 -3.12
CA GLY A 217 3.17 27.17 -2.54
C GLY A 217 3.81 26.53 -1.31
N ILE A 218 3.59 25.23 -1.10
CA ILE A 218 4.14 24.44 0.00
C ILE A 218 5.35 23.66 -0.54
N ALA A 219 6.54 23.88 0.06
CA ALA A 219 7.72 23.09 -0.22
C ALA A 219 7.64 21.77 0.56
N PRO A 220 7.35 20.62 -0.10
CA PRO A 220 7.21 19.35 0.59
C PRO A 220 8.56 18.83 1.08
N ALA A 221 8.57 18.16 2.23
CA ALA A 221 9.74 17.44 2.69
C ALA A 221 9.88 16.13 1.90
N VAL A 222 10.96 16.04 1.12
CA VAL A 222 11.28 14.89 0.26
C VAL A 222 12.68 14.40 0.60
N TYR A 223 12.83 13.08 0.77
CA TYR A 223 14.14 12.47 1.02
C TYR A 223 15.08 12.67 -0.17
N SER A 224 16.30 13.13 0.12
CA SER A 224 17.43 13.06 -0.81
C SER A 224 18.21 11.75 -0.64
N SER A 225 19.13 11.47 -1.56
CA SER A 225 19.98 10.30 -1.45
C SER A 225 21.12 10.54 -0.45
N VAL A 226 21.21 9.72 0.59
CA VAL A 226 22.31 9.71 1.55
C VAL A 226 23.67 9.39 0.93
N ASN A 227 23.69 8.84 -0.29
CA ASN A 227 24.91 8.48 -1.01
C ASN A 227 25.51 9.63 -1.82
N LEU A 228 24.83 10.76 -1.89
CA LEU A 228 25.36 11.97 -2.53
C LEU A 228 26.23 12.78 -1.55
N PRO A 229 27.21 13.55 -2.03
CA PRO A 229 27.95 14.48 -1.19
C PRO A 229 26.99 15.43 -0.45
N GLY A 230 27.09 15.51 0.89
CA GLY A 230 26.17 16.29 1.73
C GLY A 230 24.78 15.64 1.96
N GLY A 231 24.52 14.44 1.39
CA GLY A 231 23.22 13.76 1.50
C GLY A 231 22.77 13.47 2.93
N PRO A 232 23.63 12.95 3.83
CA PRO A 232 23.24 12.71 5.22
C PRO A 232 22.85 13.97 5.98
N GLU A 233 23.51 15.10 5.71
CA GLU A 233 23.22 16.40 6.29
C GLU A 233 21.88 16.94 5.78
N ASP A 234 21.64 16.84 4.48
CA ASP A 234 20.41 17.27 3.83
C ASP A 234 19.19 16.46 4.32
N VAL A 235 19.33 15.15 4.46
CA VAL A 235 18.28 14.31 5.04
C VAL A 235 17.92 14.73 6.45
N ARG A 236 18.92 14.95 7.33
CA ARG A 236 18.68 15.43 8.71
C ARG A 236 17.97 16.78 8.73
N ALA A 237 18.44 17.73 7.91
CA ALA A 237 17.83 19.06 7.82
C ALA A 237 16.37 18.97 7.34
N THR A 238 16.09 18.07 6.38
CA THR A 238 14.73 17.83 5.88
C THR A 238 13.83 17.19 6.94
N GLU A 239 14.34 16.23 7.72
CA GLU A 239 13.61 15.61 8.84
C GLU A 239 13.30 16.62 9.96
N GLU A 240 14.26 17.47 10.34
CA GLU A 240 14.07 18.54 11.32
C GLU A 240 13.02 19.55 10.84
N LEU A 241 13.07 19.90 9.56
CA LEU A 241 12.12 20.81 8.95
C LEU A 241 10.71 20.21 8.92
N TYR A 242 10.58 18.95 8.53
CA TYR A 242 9.31 18.22 8.58
C TYR A 242 8.77 18.13 10.02
N ALA A 243 9.60 17.78 10.98
CA ALA A 243 9.21 17.71 12.39
C ALA A 243 8.70 19.06 12.93
N SER A 244 9.24 20.17 12.44
CA SER A 244 8.83 21.52 12.87
C SER A 244 7.54 22.02 12.20
N ARG A 245 7.32 21.66 10.94
CA ARG A 245 6.22 22.16 10.10
C ARG A 245 5.07 21.17 9.92
N GLY A 246 5.37 19.88 9.88
CA GLY A 246 4.43 18.80 9.58
C GLY A 246 4.20 18.55 8.08
N TYR A 247 5.07 19.10 7.20
CA TYR A 247 5.02 18.88 5.74
C TYR A 247 6.38 19.03 5.09
#